data_73852b83d46c5c81a97480e7e079976b
#
_entry.id   73852b83d46c5c81a97480e7e079976b
#
_cell.length_a   1.000
_cell.length_b   1.000
_cell.length_c   1.000
_cell.angle_alpha   90.00
_cell.angle_beta   90.00
_cell.angle_gamma   90.00
#
_symmetry.space_group_name_H-M   'P 1'
#
loop_
_entity.id
_entity.type
_entity.pdbx_description
1 polymer ?
#
loop_
_entity_poly.entity_id
_entity_poly.type
_entity_poly.pdbx_seq_one_letter_code
_entity_poly.pdbx_strand_id
1 'polypeptide(L)'
;PNATSSVDINERIWNIYAGFSKQINKAISIEASVAAEQYHSPIWDKWRIYPSLNALWNINENHLLNLSFSSNSEFPSYWSTMSSVFYSSTYTEIHGNPDLKPYSNYNVNLMWQIKRRYTLMAFANLKPDYSVQMPYQPTDRMAVIMKETNFNYENSFGLQASAIFSAGKWLNGNVFAVGIYKHAKSDHFFDLPFNRKKLTAALGGTASIKLCRTQDLRLILNPFFQSKAIQGVYDISPIFRMNAKLQWTSHDGKWGLRINGSNIFNNKADTRSVQGNQDYRMKVNYNWATATFAVIYKFGGYKEKKVKEVDTSRMGH
;
A
#
# COMPACT_ATOMS: atom_id res chain seq x y z
N PRO A 1 1.88 -38.81 -16.13
CA PRO A 1 2.06 -39.08 -14.71
C PRO A 1 1.86 -37.81 -13.93
N ASN A 2 0.77 -37.76 -13.13
CA ASN A 2 0.52 -36.63 -12.20
C ASN A 2 1.47 -36.81 -11.01
N ALA A 3 2.56 -36.08 -10.99
CA ALA A 3 3.40 -35.98 -9.81
C ALA A 3 2.67 -35.10 -8.79
N THR A 4 2.03 -35.72 -7.82
CA THR A 4 1.51 -35.03 -6.62
C THR A 4 2.67 -34.90 -5.65
N SER A 5 3.23 -33.71 -5.49
CA SER A 5 4.17 -33.44 -4.40
C SER A 5 3.36 -32.88 -3.23
N SER A 6 3.32 -33.59 -2.11
CA SER A 6 2.80 -33.07 -0.85
C SER A 6 3.99 -32.64 0.01
N VAL A 7 3.91 -31.43 0.58
CA VAL A 7 4.91 -30.93 1.53
C VAL A 7 4.19 -30.70 2.84
N ASP A 8 4.55 -31.47 3.87
CA ASP A 8 4.08 -31.24 5.24
C ASP A 8 4.96 -30.21 5.93
N ILE A 9 4.37 -29.11 6.34
CA ILE A 9 5.05 -28.02 7.02
C ILE A 9 4.49 -27.93 8.44
N ASN A 10 5.35 -28.10 9.43
CA ASN A 10 4.99 -27.92 10.84
C ASN A 10 5.55 -26.59 11.32
N GLU A 11 4.65 -25.69 11.74
CA GLU A 11 5.00 -24.35 12.22
C GLU A 11 4.45 -24.12 13.61
N ARG A 12 5.20 -23.36 14.40
CA ARG A 12 4.79 -22.91 15.74
C ARG A 12 5.14 -21.45 15.90
N ILE A 13 4.17 -20.67 16.32
CA ILE A 13 4.34 -19.26 16.61
C ILE A 13 4.04 -19.02 18.09
N TRP A 14 5.03 -18.49 18.79
CA TRP A 14 4.86 -17.99 20.16
C TRP A 14 4.94 -16.47 20.13
N ASN A 15 3.95 -15.82 20.70
CA ASN A 15 3.90 -14.36 20.75
C ASN A 15 3.66 -13.91 22.19
N ILE A 16 4.55 -13.04 22.68
CA ILE A 16 4.45 -12.39 23.99
C ILE A 16 4.33 -10.89 23.73
N TYR A 17 3.32 -10.28 24.32
CA TYR A 17 3.03 -8.87 24.15
C TYR A 17 2.98 -8.17 25.51
N ALA A 18 3.59 -6.98 25.59
CA ALA A 18 3.44 -6.04 26.67
C ALA A 18 3.17 -4.65 26.12
N GLY A 19 2.18 -3.97 26.67
CA GLY A 19 1.79 -2.64 26.24
C GLY A 19 1.47 -1.71 27.39
N PHE A 20 1.70 -0.45 27.17
CA PHE A 20 1.43 0.65 28.07
C PHE A 20 0.72 1.75 27.34
N SER A 21 -0.39 2.22 27.91
CA SER A 21 -1.14 3.38 27.38
C SER A 21 -1.38 4.34 28.55
N LYS A 22 -1.06 5.61 28.33
CA LYS A 22 -1.28 6.67 29.33
C LYS A 22 -1.68 7.96 28.68
N GLN A 23 -2.77 8.51 29.16
CA GLN A 23 -3.10 9.92 28.95
C GLN A 23 -2.39 10.76 30.01
N ILE A 24 -1.33 11.48 29.60
CA ILE A 24 -0.52 12.31 30.51
C ILE A 24 -1.34 13.50 31.01
N ASN A 25 -2.08 14.13 30.09
CA ASN A 25 -3.03 15.20 30.36
C ASN A 25 -4.09 15.23 29.25
N LYS A 26 -4.99 16.23 29.26
CA LYS A 26 -6.05 16.37 28.21
C LYS A 26 -5.48 16.56 26.80
N ALA A 27 -4.23 16.98 26.66
CA ALA A 27 -3.60 17.28 25.38
C ALA A 27 -2.66 16.19 24.89
N ILE A 28 -2.10 15.35 25.78
CA ILE A 28 -1.04 14.41 25.42
C ILE A 28 -1.44 12.98 25.82
N SER A 29 -1.42 12.06 24.86
CA SER A 29 -1.52 10.62 25.08
C SER A 29 -0.33 9.90 24.45
N ILE A 30 0.13 8.86 25.13
CA ILE A 30 1.25 8.01 24.69
C ILE A 30 0.81 6.56 24.83
N GLU A 31 1.05 5.79 23.78
CA GLU A 31 0.91 4.34 23.76
C GLU A 31 2.24 3.74 23.31
N ALA A 32 2.77 2.83 24.07
CA ALA A 32 3.98 2.09 23.72
C ALA A 32 3.76 0.61 23.95
N SER A 33 4.26 -0.20 23.05
CA SER A 33 4.18 -1.65 23.20
C SER A 33 5.40 -2.34 22.62
N VAL A 34 5.62 -3.54 23.07
CA VAL A 34 6.60 -4.46 22.52
C VAL A 34 5.97 -5.85 22.41
N ALA A 35 6.08 -6.44 21.21
CA ALA A 35 5.79 -7.85 21.03
C ALA A 35 7.10 -8.59 20.79
N ALA A 36 7.24 -9.77 21.37
CA ALA A 36 8.32 -10.71 21.08
C ALA A 36 7.69 -11.96 20.46
N GLU A 37 8.14 -12.33 19.28
CA GLU A 37 7.62 -13.45 18.52
C GLU A 37 8.73 -14.44 18.25
N GLN A 38 8.50 -15.71 18.56
CA GLN A 38 9.27 -16.82 18.05
C GLN A 38 8.49 -17.48 16.93
N TYR A 39 9.06 -17.49 15.76
CA TYR A 39 8.57 -18.26 14.64
C TYR A 39 9.49 -19.45 14.42
N HIS A 40 8.94 -20.65 14.64
CA HIS A 40 9.61 -21.92 14.37
C HIS A 40 9.00 -22.59 13.16
N SER A 41 9.81 -22.82 12.15
CA SER A 41 9.49 -23.59 10.96
C SER A 41 10.71 -24.45 10.56
N PRO A 42 10.61 -25.36 9.61
CA PRO A 42 11.77 -26.12 9.11
C PRO A 42 12.91 -25.23 8.57
N ILE A 43 12.62 -23.97 8.21
CA ILE A 43 13.56 -23.06 7.58
C ILE A 43 14.00 -21.94 8.54
N TRP A 44 13.14 -21.54 9.50
CA TRP A 44 13.42 -20.42 10.42
C TRP A 44 13.10 -20.81 11.85
N ASP A 45 13.99 -20.45 12.75
CA ASP A 45 13.80 -20.57 14.18
C ASP A 45 14.51 -19.42 14.90
N LYS A 46 13.81 -18.28 15.03
CA LYS A 46 14.36 -17.07 15.63
C LYS A 46 13.32 -16.26 16.37
N TRP A 47 13.73 -15.68 17.48
CA TRP A 47 13.00 -14.63 18.15
C TRP A 47 13.16 -13.30 17.42
N ARG A 48 12.07 -12.56 17.31
CA ARG A 48 12.04 -11.20 16.81
C ARG A 48 11.28 -10.31 17.77
N ILE A 49 11.69 -9.04 17.86
CA ILE A 49 11.10 -8.05 18.75
C ILE A 49 10.51 -6.94 17.91
N TYR A 50 9.25 -6.59 18.19
CA TYR A 50 8.47 -5.61 17.46
C TYR A 50 8.03 -4.49 18.41
N PRO A 51 8.87 -3.45 18.61
CA PRO A 51 8.46 -2.27 19.35
C PRO A 51 7.49 -1.43 18.53
N SER A 52 6.57 -0.77 19.21
CA SER A 52 5.69 0.25 18.65
C SER A 52 5.52 1.42 19.62
N LEU A 53 5.29 2.60 19.06
CA LEU A 53 5.04 3.83 19.79
C LEU A 53 4.01 4.66 19.04
N ASN A 54 3.03 5.19 19.75
CA ASN A 54 2.13 6.21 19.23
C ASN A 54 2.02 7.34 20.25
N ALA A 55 2.38 8.55 19.87
CA ALA A 55 2.29 9.74 20.69
C ALA A 55 1.43 10.78 20.01
N LEU A 56 0.36 11.16 20.64
CA LEU A 56 -0.57 12.17 20.15
C LEU A 56 -0.48 13.40 21.04
N TRP A 57 -0.32 14.56 20.42
CA TRP A 57 -0.31 15.86 21.09
C TRP A 57 -1.29 16.82 20.44
N ASN A 58 -2.39 17.08 21.13
CA ASN A 58 -3.34 18.16 20.81
C ASN A 58 -2.77 19.47 21.36
N ILE A 59 -1.97 20.17 20.55
CA ILE A 59 -1.32 21.42 20.95
C ILE A 59 -2.39 22.47 21.27
N ASN A 60 -3.42 22.55 20.44
CA ASN A 60 -4.62 23.35 20.64
C ASN A 60 -5.73 22.88 19.66
N GLU A 61 -6.86 23.56 19.62
CA GLU A 61 -8.01 23.21 18.74
C GLU A 61 -7.66 23.16 17.23
N ASN A 62 -6.60 23.86 16.83
CA ASN A 62 -6.16 24.00 15.45
C ASN A 62 -4.96 23.14 15.09
N HIS A 63 -4.21 22.63 16.06
CA HIS A 63 -2.94 21.95 15.84
C HIS A 63 -2.89 20.63 16.59
N LEU A 64 -2.78 19.55 15.83
CA LEU A 64 -2.58 18.20 16.33
C LEU A 64 -1.30 17.64 15.74
N LEU A 65 -0.43 17.11 16.58
CA LEU A 65 0.79 16.39 16.20
C LEU A 65 0.66 14.93 16.59
N ASN A 66 1.00 14.04 15.67
CA ASN A 66 1.06 12.60 15.94
C ASN A 66 2.40 12.04 15.46
N LEU A 67 3.11 11.39 16.36
CA LEU A 67 4.30 10.59 16.07
C LEU A 67 3.94 9.14 16.23
N SER A 68 4.16 8.33 15.19
CA SER A 68 4.00 6.88 15.26
C SER A 68 5.26 6.17 14.79
N PHE A 69 5.60 5.12 15.50
CA PHE A 69 6.60 4.14 15.11
C PHE A 69 5.99 2.76 15.22
N SER A 70 6.18 1.92 14.21
CA SER A 70 5.77 0.52 14.24
C SER A 70 6.82 -0.35 13.57
N SER A 71 6.91 -1.58 14.02
CA SER A 71 7.75 -2.60 13.42
C SER A 71 7.00 -3.92 13.28
N ASN A 72 7.30 -4.64 12.21
CA ASN A 72 6.79 -5.99 11.94
C ASN A 72 7.79 -6.76 11.09
N SER A 73 7.59 -8.06 10.94
CA SER A 73 8.29 -8.89 9.95
C SER A 73 7.31 -9.42 8.91
N GLU A 74 7.83 -9.58 7.71
CA GLU A 74 7.16 -10.24 6.60
C GLU A 74 7.88 -11.54 6.31
N PHE A 75 7.14 -12.65 6.30
CA PHE A 75 7.67 -13.97 6.01
C PHE A 75 7.45 -14.30 4.55
N PRO A 76 8.45 -14.86 3.83
CA PRO A 76 8.27 -15.33 2.46
C PRO A 76 7.16 -16.38 2.38
N SER A 77 6.47 -16.43 1.25
CA SER A 77 5.47 -17.46 1.01
C SER A 77 6.14 -18.82 0.82
N TYR A 78 5.43 -19.92 1.12
CA TYR A 78 5.95 -21.26 0.90
C TYR A 78 6.34 -21.50 -0.57
N TRP A 79 5.58 -20.97 -1.51
CA TRP A 79 5.88 -21.05 -2.93
C TRP A 79 7.21 -20.40 -3.28
N SER A 80 7.52 -19.27 -2.63
CA SER A 80 8.80 -18.58 -2.85
C SER A 80 9.99 -19.35 -2.27
N THR A 81 9.78 -20.19 -1.26
CA THR A 81 10.84 -20.95 -0.58
C THR A 81 11.05 -22.37 -1.11
N MET A 82 10.20 -22.86 -2.02
CA MET A 82 10.38 -24.16 -2.66
C MET A 82 11.61 -24.19 -3.56
N SER A 83 12.28 -25.35 -3.66
CA SER A 83 13.40 -25.58 -4.61
C SER A 83 12.91 -25.92 -6.02
N SER A 84 11.74 -25.45 -6.41
CA SER A 84 11.09 -25.82 -7.66
C SER A 84 11.20 -24.73 -8.72
N VAL A 85 11.17 -25.15 -9.98
CA VAL A 85 11.11 -24.26 -11.14
C VAL A 85 9.79 -24.49 -11.85
N PHE A 86 9.05 -23.40 -12.04
CA PHE A 86 7.80 -23.40 -12.80
C PHE A 86 7.98 -22.61 -14.10
N TYR A 87 7.46 -23.12 -15.18
CA TYR A 87 7.48 -22.47 -16.48
C TYR A 87 6.16 -21.72 -16.71
N SER A 88 6.21 -20.40 -16.68
CA SER A 88 5.04 -19.55 -16.98
C SER A 88 4.85 -19.36 -18.49
N SER A 89 5.92 -19.48 -19.25
CA SER A 89 5.95 -19.49 -20.71
C SER A 89 7.20 -20.19 -21.20
N THR A 90 7.37 -20.33 -22.53
CA THR A 90 8.56 -20.92 -23.14
C THR A 90 9.87 -20.27 -22.69
N TYR A 91 9.82 -18.98 -22.35
CA TYR A 91 11.01 -18.18 -21.99
C TYR A 91 10.93 -17.59 -20.58
N THR A 92 9.91 -17.93 -19.78
CA THR A 92 9.75 -17.37 -18.44
C THR A 92 9.71 -18.48 -17.41
N GLU A 93 10.73 -18.49 -16.57
CA GLU A 93 10.90 -19.42 -15.46
C GLU A 93 10.61 -18.71 -14.14
N ILE A 94 9.86 -19.34 -13.26
CA ILE A 94 9.64 -18.86 -11.89
C ILE A 94 10.43 -19.81 -10.98
N HIS A 95 11.45 -19.29 -10.35
CA HIS A 95 12.32 -20.05 -9.46
C HIS A 95 11.95 -19.77 -8.00
N GLY A 96 11.76 -20.82 -7.24
CA GLY A 96 11.74 -20.70 -5.79
C GLY A 96 13.15 -20.45 -5.23
N ASN A 97 13.21 -20.02 -3.97
CA ASN A 97 14.47 -19.70 -3.29
C ASN A 97 14.42 -20.18 -1.83
N PRO A 98 14.98 -21.37 -1.53
CA PRO A 98 15.01 -21.89 -0.15
C PRO A 98 15.80 -21.02 0.84
N ASP A 99 16.70 -20.17 0.36
CA ASP A 99 17.55 -19.31 1.18
C ASP A 99 16.87 -17.99 1.57
N LEU A 100 15.61 -17.79 1.19
CA LEU A 100 14.88 -16.58 1.55
C LEU A 100 14.79 -16.41 3.06
N LYS A 101 15.03 -15.18 3.50
CA LYS A 101 14.90 -14.77 4.90
C LYS A 101 13.70 -13.87 5.07
N PRO A 102 12.98 -13.96 6.20
CA PRO A 102 12.01 -12.94 6.55
C PRO A 102 12.67 -11.56 6.67
N TYR A 103 12.04 -10.53 6.19
CA TYR A 103 12.55 -9.18 6.32
C TYR A 103 11.78 -8.38 7.40
N SER A 104 12.46 -7.43 8.00
CA SER A 104 11.83 -6.51 8.96
C SER A 104 11.37 -5.24 8.25
N ASN A 105 10.31 -4.65 8.78
CA ASN A 105 9.75 -3.41 8.28
C ASN A 105 9.57 -2.45 9.46
N TYR A 106 10.26 -1.32 9.42
CA TYR A 106 10.19 -0.26 10.42
C TYR A 106 9.58 0.97 9.80
N ASN A 107 8.46 1.42 10.36
CA ASN A 107 7.72 2.58 9.88
C ASN A 107 7.76 3.69 10.92
N VAL A 108 8.20 4.86 10.53
CA VAL A 108 8.14 6.09 11.33
C VAL A 108 7.28 7.11 10.60
N ASN A 109 6.30 7.69 11.29
CA ASN A 109 5.47 8.75 10.73
C ASN A 109 5.36 9.89 11.73
N LEU A 110 5.56 11.10 11.26
CA LEU A 110 5.29 12.35 11.99
C LEU A 110 4.25 13.12 11.19
N MET A 111 3.05 13.23 11.74
CA MET A 111 1.93 13.93 11.13
C MET A 111 1.60 15.19 11.91
N TRP A 112 1.50 16.30 11.22
CA TRP A 112 1.01 17.57 11.75
C TRP A 112 -0.27 18.00 11.03
N GLN A 113 -1.37 18.02 11.75
CA GLN A 113 -2.66 18.47 11.24
C GLN A 113 -2.89 19.92 11.70
N ILE A 114 -3.25 20.79 10.75
CA ILE A 114 -3.43 22.23 10.96
C ILE A 114 -4.87 22.60 10.58
N LYS A 115 -5.61 23.18 11.52
CA LYS A 115 -7.01 23.65 11.36
C LYS A 115 -7.95 22.59 10.79
N ARG A 116 -7.66 21.28 11.03
CA ARG A 116 -8.38 20.14 10.45
C ARG A 116 -8.49 20.17 8.92
N ARG A 117 -7.71 21.02 8.28
CA ARG A 117 -7.77 21.30 6.84
C ARG A 117 -6.49 20.94 6.11
N TYR A 118 -5.35 21.16 6.74
CA TYR A 118 -4.04 20.88 6.17
C TYR A 118 -3.38 19.76 6.96
N THR A 119 -2.71 18.87 6.26
CA THR A 119 -1.90 17.82 6.88
C THR A 119 -0.52 17.81 6.24
N LEU A 120 0.50 17.91 7.08
CA LEU A 120 1.89 17.66 6.69
C LEU A 120 2.33 16.37 7.34
N MET A 121 3.01 15.51 6.59
CA MET A 121 3.51 14.23 7.09
C MET A 121 4.94 14.01 6.59
N ALA A 122 5.83 13.71 7.53
CA ALA A 122 7.14 13.14 7.23
C ALA A 122 7.12 11.65 7.57
N PHE A 123 7.69 10.82 6.72
CA PHE A 123 7.73 9.38 6.96
C PHE A 123 9.04 8.75 6.55
N ALA A 124 9.40 7.69 7.24
CA ALA A 124 10.48 6.78 6.87
C ALA A 124 9.98 5.34 6.93
N ASN A 125 10.33 4.56 5.92
CA ASN A 125 10.07 3.14 5.86
C ASN A 125 11.40 2.44 5.59
N LEU A 126 11.87 1.66 6.56
CA LEU A 126 13.16 0.98 6.51
C LEU A 126 12.92 -0.53 6.44
N LYS A 127 13.43 -1.17 5.40
CA LYS A 127 13.26 -2.59 5.13
C LYS A 127 14.62 -3.27 4.93
N PRO A 128 15.33 -3.61 6.01
CA PRO A 128 16.49 -4.49 5.90
C PRO A 128 16.06 -5.89 5.45
N ASP A 129 16.93 -6.58 4.72
CA ASP A 129 16.68 -7.91 4.13
C ASP A 129 15.42 -7.98 3.22
N TYR A 130 14.97 -6.85 2.68
CA TYR A 130 13.76 -6.77 1.87
C TYR A 130 13.75 -7.81 0.76
N SER A 131 12.72 -8.65 0.70
CA SER A 131 12.56 -9.64 -0.35
C SER A 131 11.50 -9.23 -1.36
N VAL A 132 11.79 -9.46 -2.62
CA VAL A 132 10.86 -9.20 -3.73
C VAL A 132 11.23 -10.03 -4.94
N GLN A 133 10.22 -10.46 -5.68
CA GLN A 133 10.43 -11.16 -6.95
C GLN A 133 10.81 -10.17 -8.05
N MET A 134 11.96 -10.42 -8.71
CA MET A 134 12.48 -9.60 -9.77
C MET A 134 12.93 -10.44 -10.97
N PRO A 135 12.88 -9.89 -12.20
CA PRO A 135 13.38 -10.55 -13.39
C PRO A 135 14.90 -10.51 -13.46
N TYR A 136 15.45 -11.58 -13.97
CA TYR A 136 16.86 -11.69 -14.35
C TYR A 136 16.97 -12.44 -15.68
N GLN A 137 17.78 -11.93 -16.60
CA GLN A 137 18.08 -12.58 -17.88
C GLN A 137 19.48 -13.20 -17.81
N PRO A 138 19.59 -14.53 -17.76
CA PRO A 138 20.87 -15.22 -17.78
C PRO A 138 21.58 -15.00 -19.12
N THR A 139 22.90 -15.08 -19.13
CA THR A 139 23.71 -14.86 -20.34
C THR A 139 23.89 -16.13 -21.17
N ASP A 140 23.66 -17.30 -20.59
CA ASP A 140 23.88 -18.63 -21.16
C ASP A 140 22.70 -19.16 -21.99
N ARG A 141 21.51 -18.59 -21.80
CA ARG A 141 20.30 -19.00 -22.52
C ARG A 141 19.27 -17.90 -22.64
N MET A 142 18.35 -18.05 -23.60
CA MET A 142 17.23 -17.13 -23.79
C MET A 142 16.11 -17.46 -22.79
N ALA A 143 16.19 -16.87 -21.60
CA ALA A 143 15.19 -17.01 -20.55
C ALA A 143 15.04 -15.72 -19.73
N VAL A 144 13.92 -15.58 -19.05
CA VAL A 144 13.68 -14.62 -17.97
C VAL A 144 13.39 -15.41 -16.72
N ILE A 145 14.27 -15.32 -15.75
CA ILE A 145 14.10 -15.96 -14.44
C ILE A 145 13.41 -14.93 -13.52
N MET A 146 12.23 -15.31 -13.02
CA MET A 146 11.53 -14.58 -11.97
C MET A 146 11.84 -15.25 -10.64
N LYS A 147 12.67 -14.64 -9.82
CA LYS A 147 13.09 -15.19 -8.52
C LYS A 147 12.95 -14.13 -7.43
N GLU A 148 12.37 -14.54 -6.32
CA GLU A 148 12.39 -13.72 -5.12
C GLU A 148 13.74 -13.84 -4.43
N THR A 149 14.36 -12.69 -4.11
CA THR A 149 15.67 -12.60 -3.46
C THR A 149 15.65 -11.55 -2.38
N ASN A 150 16.44 -11.75 -1.32
CA ASN A 150 16.63 -10.71 -0.34
C ASN A 150 17.62 -9.67 -0.85
N PHE A 151 17.25 -8.40 -0.74
CA PHE A 151 18.16 -7.26 -0.91
C PHE A 151 18.82 -6.92 0.42
N ASN A 152 19.93 -6.19 0.40
CA ASN A 152 20.50 -5.66 1.63
C ASN A 152 19.46 -4.78 2.34
N TYR A 153 18.75 -3.93 1.56
CA TYR A 153 17.63 -3.12 2.02
C TYR A 153 16.87 -2.45 0.88
N GLU A 154 15.64 -2.05 1.16
CA GLU A 154 14.90 -1.03 0.42
C GLU A 154 14.33 0.00 1.40
N ASN A 155 14.94 1.18 1.47
CA ASN A 155 14.53 2.25 2.37
C ASN A 155 13.82 3.36 1.60
N SER A 156 12.81 3.96 2.22
CA SER A 156 12.11 5.13 1.66
C SER A 156 11.94 6.20 2.74
N PHE A 157 12.12 7.45 2.32
CA PHE A 157 11.89 8.64 3.13
C PHE A 157 11.00 9.58 2.34
N GLY A 158 10.03 10.18 2.96
CA GLY A 158 9.11 11.04 2.24
C GLY A 158 8.52 12.17 3.06
N LEU A 159 8.06 13.18 2.31
CA LEU A 159 7.28 14.28 2.81
C LEU A 159 6.00 14.36 2.00
N GLN A 160 4.89 14.47 2.68
CA GLN A 160 3.56 14.64 2.09
C GLN A 160 2.89 15.88 2.65
N ALA A 161 2.26 16.63 1.77
CA ALA A 161 1.35 17.70 2.13
C ALA A 161 -0.02 17.41 1.53
N SER A 162 -1.08 17.65 2.29
CA SER A 162 -2.44 17.56 1.78
C SER A 162 -3.31 18.70 2.33
N ALA A 163 -4.32 19.07 1.54
CA ALA A 163 -5.26 20.11 1.90
C ALA A 163 -6.66 19.74 1.46
N ILE A 164 -7.64 20.02 2.32
CA ILE A 164 -9.07 20.01 1.98
C ILE A 164 -9.45 21.41 1.53
N PHE A 165 -10.17 21.54 0.44
CA PHE A 165 -10.64 22.81 -0.08
C PHE A 165 -12.14 22.80 -0.36
N SER A 166 -12.74 23.97 -0.30
CA SER A 166 -14.12 24.20 -0.70
C SER A 166 -14.28 25.62 -1.23
N ALA A 167 -15.07 25.77 -2.30
CA ALA A 167 -15.47 27.05 -2.84
C ALA A 167 -17.01 27.09 -2.93
N GLY A 168 -17.62 27.86 -2.03
CA GLY A 168 -19.07 27.91 -1.89
C GLY A 168 -19.69 26.50 -1.68
N LYS A 169 -20.87 26.31 -2.26
CA LYS A 169 -21.61 25.03 -2.22
C LYS A 169 -21.39 24.15 -3.46
N TRP A 170 -20.60 24.65 -4.44
CA TRP A 170 -20.49 24.01 -5.74
C TRP A 170 -19.21 23.18 -5.91
N LEU A 171 -18.15 23.48 -5.17
CA LEU A 171 -16.86 22.78 -5.27
C LEU A 171 -16.36 22.41 -3.87
N ASN A 172 -15.99 21.14 -3.69
CA ASN A 172 -15.24 20.66 -2.55
C ASN A 172 -14.29 19.55 -3.01
N GLY A 173 -13.25 19.34 -2.22
CA GLY A 173 -12.30 18.30 -2.55
C GLY A 173 -11.09 18.30 -1.63
N ASN A 174 -10.12 17.51 -2.03
CA ASN A 174 -8.81 17.44 -1.41
C ASN A 174 -7.73 17.34 -2.48
N VAL A 175 -6.55 17.79 -2.15
CA VAL A 175 -5.34 17.66 -2.97
C VAL A 175 -4.21 17.20 -2.07
N PHE A 176 -3.30 16.40 -2.63
CA PHE A 176 -2.07 16.03 -1.97
C PHE A 176 -0.88 16.09 -2.93
N ALA A 177 0.28 16.33 -2.35
CA ALA A 177 1.58 16.21 -3.00
C ALA A 177 2.49 15.40 -2.09
N VAL A 178 3.27 14.49 -2.66
CA VAL A 178 4.25 13.68 -1.92
C VAL A 178 5.55 13.61 -2.70
N GLY A 179 6.66 13.78 -1.99
CA GLY A 179 8.01 13.49 -2.45
C GLY A 179 8.55 12.29 -1.70
N ILE A 180 9.07 11.28 -2.41
CA ILE A 180 9.60 10.03 -1.85
C ILE A 180 11.01 9.82 -2.37
N TYR A 181 11.98 9.79 -1.49
CA TYR A 181 13.32 9.33 -1.79
C TYR A 181 13.44 7.86 -1.45
N LYS A 182 13.69 7.03 -2.45
CA LYS A 182 13.88 5.59 -2.31
C LYS A 182 15.34 5.23 -2.53
N HIS A 183 15.87 4.33 -1.70
CA HIS A 183 17.20 3.76 -1.81
C HIS A 183 17.10 2.24 -1.66
N ALA A 184 17.42 1.52 -2.74
CA ALA A 184 17.46 0.07 -2.80
C ALA A 184 18.87 -0.41 -3.10
N LYS A 185 19.37 -1.38 -2.34
CA LYS A 185 20.71 -1.98 -2.51
C LYS A 185 20.63 -3.49 -2.42
N SER A 186 21.32 -4.17 -3.33
CA SER A 186 21.59 -5.59 -3.22
C SER A 186 23.02 -5.88 -3.73
N ASP A 187 23.81 -6.54 -2.89
CA ASP A 187 25.16 -7.00 -3.25
C ASP A 187 25.12 -8.41 -3.85
N HIS A 188 23.96 -9.10 -3.76
CA HIS A 188 23.79 -10.53 -4.09
C HIS A 188 22.62 -10.81 -5.03
N PHE A 189 22.20 -9.83 -5.83
CA PHE A 189 21.19 -10.06 -6.85
C PHE A 189 21.83 -10.71 -8.09
N PHE A 190 21.84 -12.03 -8.11
CA PHE A 190 22.55 -12.82 -9.13
C PHE A 190 24.00 -12.31 -9.30
N ASP A 191 24.42 -12.06 -10.55
CA ASP A 191 25.71 -11.44 -10.93
C ASP A 191 25.59 -9.92 -11.15
N LEU A 192 24.48 -9.29 -10.77
CA LEU A 192 24.13 -7.89 -10.99
C LEU A 192 23.91 -7.14 -9.68
N PRO A 193 24.95 -6.91 -8.86
CA PRO A 193 24.79 -6.08 -7.68
C PRO A 193 24.34 -4.67 -8.07
N PHE A 194 23.47 -4.08 -7.26
CA PHE A 194 22.96 -2.74 -7.52
C PHE A 194 22.88 -1.88 -6.26
N ASN A 195 23.01 -0.58 -6.49
CA ASN A 195 22.81 0.46 -5.48
C ASN A 195 22.08 1.62 -6.14
N ARG A 196 20.74 1.64 -6.01
CA ARG A 196 19.85 2.52 -6.76
C ARG A 196 19.14 3.50 -5.87
N LYS A 197 19.11 4.74 -6.29
CA LYS A 197 18.48 5.86 -5.57
C LYS A 197 17.55 6.61 -6.52
N LYS A 198 16.39 7.02 -6.02
CA LYS A 198 15.44 7.79 -6.82
C LYS A 198 14.59 8.70 -5.94
N LEU A 199 14.47 9.95 -6.38
CA LEU A 199 13.44 10.84 -5.90
C LEU A 199 12.23 10.73 -6.83
N THR A 200 11.08 10.42 -6.25
CA THR A 200 9.79 10.30 -6.94
C THR A 200 8.84 11.36 -6.37
N ALA A 201 8.17 12.10 -7.22
CA ALA A 201 7.10 13.00 -6.81
C ALA A 201 5.76 12.46 -7.29
N ALA A 202 4.71 12.58 -6.46
CA ALA A 202 3.35 12.29 -6.88
C ALA A 202 2.41 13.40 -6.43
N LEU A 203 1.39 13.64 -7.27
CA LEU A 203 0.34 14.61 -7.06
C LEU A 203 -1.01 13.94 -7.30
N GLY A 204 -2.00 14.27 -6.50
CA GLY A 204 -3.32 13.71 -6.70
C GLY A 204 -4.37 14.43 -5.88
N GLY A 205 -5.61 13.97 -6.02
CA GLY A 205 -6.70 14.55 -5.25
C GLY A 205 -8.07 14.13 -5.76
N THR A 206 -9.07 14.73 -5.16
CA THR A 206 -10.47 14.60 -5.55
C THR A 206 -11.07 15.98 -5.66
N ALA A 207 -11.79 16.25 -6.74
CA ALA A 207 -12.63 17.43 -6.89
C ALA A 207 -14.08 17.00 -7.12
N SER A 208 -14.99 17.41 -6.26
CA SER A 208 -16.43 17.18 -6.38
C SER A 208 -17.10 18.51 -6.75
N ILE A 209 -17.65 18.55 -7.96
CA ILE A 209 -18.24 19.75 -8.58
C ILE A 209 -19.75 19.53 -8.68
N LYS A 210 -20.53 20.37 -8.03
CA LYS A 210 -21.99 20.38 -8.17
C LYS A 210 -22.36 21.12 -9.45
N LEU A 211 -22.86 20.39 -10.45
CA LEU A 211 -23.16 20.91 -11.79
C LEU A 211 -24.50 21.64 -11.89
N CYS A 212 -25.44 21.33 -10.99
CA CYS A 212 -26.77 21.92 -11.01
C CYS A 212 -27.14 22.49 -9.63
N ARG A 213 -27.80 23.63 -9.59
CA ARG A 213 -28.25 24.27 -8.34
C ARG A 213 -29.49 23.59 -7.76
N THR A 214 -30.41 23.18 -8.63
CA THR A 214 -31.74 22.64 -8.25
C THR A 214 -31.74 21.13 -8.08
N GLN A 215 -30.80 20.42 -8.68
CA GLN A 215 -30.70 18.96 -8.60
C GLN A 215 -29.34 18.56 -8.01
N ASP A 216 -29.27 17.38 -7.39
CA ASP A 216 -28.02 16.83 -6.91
C ASP A 216 -27.30 16.10 -8.04
N LEU A 217 -26.76 16.89 -8.99
CA LEU A 217 -25.89 16.44 -10.08
C LEU A 217 -24.45 16.84 -9.78
N ARG A 218 -23.56 15.86 -9.65
CA ARG A 218 -22.16 16.06 -9.29
C ARG A 218 -21.23 15.37 -10.26
N LEU A 219 -20.18 16.06 -10.64
CA LEU A 219 -19.01 15.52 -11.31
C LEU A 219 -17.89 15.37 -10.29
N ILE A 220 -17.35 14.16 -10.13
CA ILE A 220 -16.23 13.88 -9.25
C ILE A 220 -15.05 13.46 -10.11
N LEU A 221 -13.93 14.16 -9.95
CA LEU A 221 -12.68 13.93 -10.68
C LEU A 221 -11.60 13.49 -9.70
N ASN A 222 -10.84 12.46 -10.05
CA ASN A 222 -9.72 11.96 -9.27
C ASN A 222 -8.46 11.86 -10.16
N PRO A 223 -7.76 12.97 -10.39
CA PRO A 223 -6.47 12.96 -11.07
C PRO A 223 -5.38 12.40 -10.16
N PHE A 224 -4.45 11.67 -10.76
CA PHE A 224 -3.23 11.20 -10.11
C PHE A 224 -2.08 11.23 -11.10
N PHE A 225 -0.98 11.81 -10.68
CA PHE A 225 0.28 11.84 -11.41
C PHE A 225 1.41 11.35 -10.51
N GLN A 226 2.30 10.53 -11.07
CA GLN A 226 3.55 10.11 -10.44
C GLN A 226 4.69 10.30 -11.45
N SER A 227 5.79 10.87 -11.01
CA SER A 227 7.02 10.97 -11.79
C SER A 227 7.70 9.61 -11.92
N LYS A 228 8.85 9.55 -12.59
CA LYS A 228 9.67 8.32 -12.66
C LYS A 228 9.95 7.78 -11.27
N ALA A 229 9.86 6.45 -11.11
CA ALA A 229 10.12 5.74 -9.86
C ALA A 229 11.06 4.54 -10.10
N ILE A 230 11.50 3.91 -9.01
CA ILE A 230 12.22 2.63 -9.03
C ILE A 230 11.56 1.62 -8.10
N GLN A 231 11.68 0.33 -8.44
CA GLN A 231 11.35 -0.78 -7.57
C GLN A 231 12.37 -1.90 -7.84
N GLY A 232 13.27 -2.15 -6.87
CA GLY A 232 14.39 -3.08 -7.08
C GLY A 232 15.15 -2.73 -8.37
N VAL A 233 15.21 -3.66 -9.32
CA VAL A 233 15.88 -3.47 -10.62
C VAL A 233 15.04 -2.71 -11.66
N TYR A 234 13.76 -2.46 -11.39
CA TYR A 234 12.88 -1.78 -12.33
C TYR A 234 13.02 -0.26 -12.31
N ASP A 235 13.07 0.32 -13.50
CA ASP A 235 12.73 1.72 -13.78
C ASP A 235 11.27 1.81 -14.19
N ILE A 236 10.49 2.62 -13.50
CA ILE A 236 9.07 2.83 -13.75
C ILE A 236 8.89 4.19 -14.39
N SER A 237 8.26 4.24 -15.57
CA SER A 237 7.96 5.48 -16.29
C SER A 237 6.93 6.33 -15.51
N PRO A 238 6.81 7.63 -15.81
CA PRO A 238 5.76 8.45 -15.23
C PRO A 238 4.38 7.87 -15.50
N ILE A 239 3.50 8.00 -14.53
CA ILE A 239 2.13 7.51 -14.58
C ILE A 239 1.19 8.69 -14.42
N PHE A 240 0.22 8.82 -15.32
CA PHE A 240 -0.92 9.70 -15.16
C PHE A 240 -2.20 8.86 -15.23
N ARG A 241 -3.09 9.05 -14.27
CA ARG A 241 -4.41 8.40 -14.23
C ARG A 241 -5.47 9.42 -13.91
N MET A 242 -6.63 9.27 -14.52
CA MET A 242 -7.81 10.07 -14.24
C MET A 242 -9.00 9.15 -14.11
N ASN A 243 -9.68 9.22 -12.97
CA ASN A 243 -11.00 8.65 -12.79
C ASN A 243 -12.01 9.78 -12.75
N ALA A 244 -13.18 9.54 -13.36
CA ALA A 244 -14.29 10.48 -13.35
C ALA A 244 -15.58 9.77 -12.98
N LYS A 245 -16.42 10.42 -12.18
CA LYS A 245 -17.75 9.93 -11.82
C LYS A 245 -18.76 11.04 -12.02
N LEU A 246 -19.81 10.78 -12.78
CA LEU A 246 -21.00 11.60 -12.83
C LEU A 246 -22.08 10.91 -11.99
N GLN A 247 -22.62 11.63 -11.03
CA GLN A 247 -23.63 11.14 -10.11
C GLN A 247 -24.80 12.11 -10.07
N TRP A 248 -26.01 11.58 -10.26
CA TRP A 248 -27.25 12.32 -10.10
C TRP A 248 -28.13 11.62 -9.06
N THR A 249 -28.84 12.40 -8.26
CA THR A 249 -29.85 11.91 -7.31
C THR A 249 -31.11 12.73 -7.50
N SER A 250 -32.29 12.06 -7.57
CA SER A 250 -33.57 12.72 -7.69
C SER A 250 -33.90 13.53 -6.42
N HIS A 251 -34.79 14.50 -6.55
CA HIS A 251 -35.18 15.38 -5.44
C HIS A 251 -35.78 14.63 -4.25
N ASP A 252 -36.51 13.56 -4.50
CA ASP A 252 -37.09 12.69 -3.46
C ASP A 252 -36.10 11.65 -2.92
N GLY A 253 -34.84 11.64 -3.44
CA GLY A 253 -33.76 10.73 -3.04
C GLY A 253 -33.98 9.26 -3.42
N LYS A 254 -35.06 8.94 -4.17
CA LYS A 254 -35.41 7.55 -4.53
C LYS A 254 -34.58 7.06 -5.72
N TRP A 255 -34.34 7.90 -6.71
CA TRP A 255 -33.58 7.55 -7.90
C TRP A 255 -32.15 8.05 -7.83
N GLY A 256 -31.23 7.23 -8.25
CA GLY A 256 -29.82 7.59 -8.43
C GLY A 256 -29.30 7.06 -9.75
N LEU A 257 -28.56 7.88 -10.47
CA LEU A 257 -27.81 7.49 -11.66
C LEU A 257 -26.34 7.72 -11.41
N ARG A 258 -25.49 6.77 -11.82
CA ARG A 258 -24.03 6.88 -11.73
C ARG A 258 -23.39 6.41 -13.02
N ILE A 259 -22.45 7.21 -13.51
CA ILE A 259 -21.55 6.84 -14.59
C ILE A 259 -20.15 6.95 -13.99
N ASN A 260 -19.40 5.86 -13.94
CA ASN A 260 -18.02 5.87 -13.47
C ASN A 260 -17.10 5.51 -14.62
N GLY A 261 -16.09 6.34 -14.84
CA GLY A 261 -14.95 6.06 -15.71
C GLY A 261 -13.69 5.85 -14.88
N SER A 262 -13.04 4.73 -15.01
CA SER A 262 -11.76 4.43 -14.38
C SER A 262 -10.64 4.49 -15.41
N ASN A 263 -9.51 5.15 -15.08
CA ASN A 263 -8.39 5.33 -15.99
C ASN A 263 -8.83 5.74 -17.41
N ILE A 264 -9.65 6.80 -17.51
CA ILE A 264 -10.36 7.21 -18.73
C ILE A 264 -9.42 7.48 -19.93
N PHE A 265 -8.13 7.73 -19.69
CA PHE A 265 -7.11 7.89 -20.74
C PHE A 265 -6.38 6.59 -21.08
N ASN A 266 -6.72 5.46 -20.43
CA ASN A 266 -6.10 4.14 -20.62
C ASN A 266 -4.58 4.16 -20.56
N ASN A 267 -4.01 4.97 -19.67
CA ASN A 267 -2.57 5.10 -19.54
C ASN A 267 -1.97 3.85 -18.89
N LYS A 268 -0.86 3.39 -19.44
CA LYS A 268 -0.07 2.24 -18.98
C LYS A 268 1.25 2.74 -18.44
N ALA A 269 1.84 2.03 -17.49
CA ALA A 269 3.19 2.28 -17.05
C ALA A 269 4.17 1.37 -17.80
N ASP A 270 5.19 1.96 -18.39
CA ASP A 270 6.33 1.20 -18.89
C ASP A 270 7.29 0.92 -17.73
N THR A 271 7.66 -0.34 -17.60
CA THR A 271 8.60 -0.81 -16.60
C THR A 271 9.76 -1.48 -17.32
N ARG A 272 10.99 -1.10 -16.97
CA ARG A 272 12.20 -1.59 -17.62
C ARG A 272 13.22 -2.04 -16.59
N SER A 273 13.95 -3.11 -16.89
CA SER A 273 15.18 -3.49 -16.21
C SER A 273 16.28 -3.55 -17.27
N VAL A 274 17.15 -2.53 -17.27
CA VAL A 274 18.20 -2.34 -18.30
C VAL A 274 19.57 -2.20 -17.65
N GLN A 275 19.75 -2.79 -16.49
CA GLN A 275 21.04 -2.76 -15.77
C GLN A 275 21.98 -3.85 -16.31
N GLY A 276 23.23 -3.51 -16.55
CA GLY A 276 24.22 -4.44 -17.10
C GLY A 276 23.78 -4.95 -18.48
N ASN A 277 23.72 -6.26 -18.65
CA ASN A 277 23.28 -6.96 -19.86
C ASN A 277 21.76 -7.22 -19.94
N GLN A 278 20.98 -6.67 -18.99
CA GLN A 278 19.54 -6.86 -18.95
C GLN A 278 18.82 -5.91 -19.93
N ASP A 279 17.85 -6.40 -20.67
CA ASP A 279 16.91 -5.59 -21.46
C ASP A 279 15.49 -6.15 -21.34
N TYR A 280 14.99 -6.17 -20.11
CA TYR A 280 13.62 -6.59 -19.84
C TYR A 280 12.70 -5.38 -19.85
N ARG A 281 11.62 -5.45 -20.65
CA ARG A 281 10.63 -4.39 -20.75
C ARG A 281 9.23 -4.98 -20.60
N MET A 282 8.44 -4.34 -19.77
CA MET A 282 7.07 -4.74 -19.51
C MET A 282 6.15 -3.51 -19.49
N LYS A 283 4.99 -3.62 -20.15
CA LYS A 283 3.91 -2.65 -20.02
C LYS A 283 2.93 -3.13 -18.97
N VAL A 284 2.84 -2.41 -17.88
CA VAL A 284 1.92 -2.74 -16.78
C VAL A 284 0.69 -1.88 -16.87
N ASN A 285 -0.46 -2.52 -16.93
CA ASN A 285 -1.74 -1.83 -16.81
C ASN A 285 -2.26 -2.01 -15.38
N TYR A 286 -1.95 -1.06 -14.51
CA TYR A 286 -2.37 -1.12 -13.10
C TYR A 286 -3.89 -1.04 -12.93
N ASN A 287 -4.58 -0.33 -13.83
CA ASN A 287 -6.03 -0.25 -13.83
C ASN A 287 -6.53 -0.21 -15.28
N TRP A 288 -7.37 -1.15 -15.65
CA TRP A 288 -8.01 -1.16 -16.96
C TRP A 288 -8.93 0.06 -17.11
N ALA A 289 -8.95 0.63 -18.31
CA ALA A 289 -9.97 1.62 -18.64
C ALA A 289 -11.33 0.93 -18.62
N THR A 290 -12.18 1.37 -17.71
CA THR A 290 -13.53 0.81 -17.55
C THR A 290 -14.55 1.93 -17.48
N ALA A 291 -15.74 1.67 -18.01
CA ALA A 291 -16.90 2.51 -17.82
C ALA A 291 -18.02 1.65 -17.23
N THR A 292 -18.64 2.14 -16.16
CA THR A 292 -19.79 1.49 -15.54
C THR A 292 -20.94 2.46 -15.44
N PHE A 293 -22.14 1.96 -15.72
CA PHE A 293 -23.39 2.67 -15.54
C PHE A 293 -24.25 1.95 -14.52
N ALA A 294 -24.81 2.69 -13.57
CA ALA A 294 -25.68 2.15 -12.54
C ALA A 294 -26.92 3.01 -12.36
N VAL A 295 -28.07 2.37 -12.30
CA VAL A 295 -29.35 2.94 -11.91
C VAL A 295 -29.72 2.38 -10.54
N ILE A 296 -29.99 3.26 -9.60
CA ILE A 296 -30.31 2.90 -8.23
C ILE A 296 -31.75 3.40 -7.94
N TYR A 297 -32.61 2.50 -7.54
CA TYR A 297 -33.94 2.85 -7.06
C TYR A 297 -34.11 2.35 -5.61
N LYS A 298 -34.40 3.27 -4.71
CA LYS A 298 -34.69 2.96 -3.30
C LYS A 298 -36.17 2.81 -3.11
N PHE A 299 -36.63 1.58 -2.85
CA PHE A 299 -37.99 1.27 -2.53
C PHE A 299 -38.10 0.81 -1.07
N GLY A 300 -39.27 1.06 -0.46
CA GLY A 300 -39.52 0.70 0.93
C GLY A 300 -38.98 1.71 1.94
N GLY A 301 -39.84 2.13 2.83
CA GLY A 301 -39.49 2.91 4.03
C GLY A 301 -39.07 1.98 5.17
N TYR A 302 -37.98 1.20 4.98
CA TYR A 302 -37.43 0.41 6.09
C TYR A 302 -36.91 1.38 7.14
N LYS A 303 -37.67 1.59 8.20
CA LYS A 303 -37.14 2.13 9.45
C LYS A 303 -36.39 0.98 10.10
N GLU A 304 -35.07 1.11 10.18
CA GLU A 304 -34.23 0.20 10.92
C GLU A 304 -34.85 0.02 12.32
N LYS A 305 -35.47 -1.13 12.57
CA LYS A 305 -35.89 -1.47 13.93
C LYS A 305 -34.55 -1.62 14.69
N LYS A 306 -34.35 -0.75 15.68
CA LYS A 306 -33.31 -0.98 16.68
C LYS A 306 -33.53 -2.37 17.24
N VAL A 307 -32.74 -3.33 16.81
CA VAL A 307 -32.68 -4.64 17.44
C VAL A 307 -32.21 -4.33 18.86
N LYS A 308 -33.02 -4.63 19.86
CA LYS A 308 -32.57 -4.58 21.25
C LYS A 308 -31.34 -5.50 21.31
N GLU A 309 -30.21 -4.92 21.62
CA GLU A 309 -29.01 -5.71 21.93
C GLU A 309 -29.43 -6.71 23.04
N VAL A 310 -29.20 -7.97 22.78
CA VAL A 310 -29.43 -9.01 23.79
C VAL A 310 -28.42 -8.73 24.89
N ASP A 311 -28.92 -8.52 26.10
CA ASP A 311 -28.09 -8.31 27.28
C ASP A 311 -27.23 -9.59 27.51
N THR A 312 -26.00 -9.53 27.09
CA THR A 312 -25.02 -10.61 27.25
C THR A 312 -24.25 -10.52 28.57
N SER A 313 -24.58 -9.60 29.46
CA SER A 313 -23.88 -9.35 30.72
C SER A 313 -23.81 -10.57 31.66
N ARG A 314 -24.68 -11.57 31.44
CA ARG A 314 -24.72 -12.84 32.18
C ARG A 314 -24.10 -14.03 31.43
N MET A 315 -23.65 -13.84 30.19
CA MET A 315 -22.91 -14.89 29.49
C MET A 315 -21.43 -14.64 29.79
N GLY A 316 -20.90 -15.37 30.77
CA GLY A 316 -19.48 -15.28 31.14
C GLY A 316 -18.58 -15.45 29.92
N HIS A 317 -17.59 -14.57 29.84
CA HIS A 317 -16.48 -14.66 28.90
C HIS A 317 -15.39 -15.53 29.52
#